data_48b7e5a62063536e1b7a5a11e0c517b9
#
_entry.id   48b7e5a62063536e1b7a5a11e0c517b9
#
_cell.length_a   1.000
_cell.length_b   1.000
_cell.length_c   1.000
_cell.angle_alpha   90.00
_cell.angle_beta   90.00
_cell.angle_gamma   90.00
#
_symmetry.space_group_name_H-M   'P 1'
#
loop_
_entity.id
_entity.type
_entity.pdbx_description
1 polymer ?
#
loop_
_entity_poly.entity_id
_entity_poly.type
_entity_poly.pdbx_seq_one_letter_code
_entity_poly.pdbx_strand_id
1 'polypeptide(L)'
;MNLLRCVVLCSATVLSSHGAHYDVLIRGGRVLDGSGTPWSYANVAVNGDRIAAVGKLSEATAKLVVDARGLYVAPGFIDGHSHAGPGLARNATLAAAAPILTQGITTVFVNHDGGGPVDLAAQRHALEAHPLGVNVAQLIGHNSVRTEVLNLEDRAPNDAELARMAVLVRRGMEAGAFGLSAGPFYTPGNFSKTEEHIALARVAAEFDGFYTSHVRDEGDYTIGVVAAVDEVIRVAREARLPGIVTHIKALGPRVWGLSGEIIRRINAARADGVELFADHYPYEASATALTAALVPAWAQEGGAGALKGRLANPELLGRVRREMIENLARRAGAENIQIRTFKPDPTLEGLRLDAVARKKLIEPVDAAIELIRAGGASIVSFNMDERDLRAFMTQPWTMTCSDGELVALGEGVPHPRSYGPFPRKIRRYVVEEKVLTLEQAVHSMTGLPATVFRLRDRGAIRVGAMADIVVFDLAAVRDRATYTQPHQLSEGMKRVFVNGRLSLVDGELTADRAGRVLLRHAPK
;
A
#
# COMPACT_ATOMS: atom_id res chain seq x y z
N MET A 1 72.70 6.02 -7.86
CA MET A 1 71.38 6.27 -7.28
C MET A 1 70.33 5.63 -8.23
N ASN A 2 70.04 4.35 -8.01
CA ASN A 2 69.18 3.54 -8.89
C ASN A 2 67.74 3.56 -8.34
N LEU A 3 66.79 4.11 -9.14
CA LEU A 3 65.37 4.01 -8.88
C LEU A 3 64.87 2.68 -9.46
N LEU A 4 64.50 1.76 -8.58
CA LEU A 4 63.74 0.53 -8.95
C LEU A 4 62.27 0.92 -9.17
N ARG A 5 61.79 0.81 -10.39
CA ARG A 5 60.34 0.90 -10.69
C ARG A 5 59.72 -0.49 -10.43
N CYS A 6 58.88 -0.61 -9.37
CA CYS A 6 57.99 -1.74 -9.20
C CYS A 6 56.81 -1.60 -10.15
N VAL A 7 56.75 -2.49 -11.15
CA VAL A 7 55.55 -2.71 -11.99
C VAL A 7 54.65 -3.69 -11.26
N VAL A 8 53.52 -3.19 -10.70
CA VAL A 8 52.47 -4.05 -10.15
C VAL A 8 51.63 -4.54 -11.33
N LEU A 9 51.81 -5.80 -11.73
CA LEU A 9 50.91 -6.50 -12.65
C LEU A 9 49.60 -6.79 -11.90
N CYS A 10 48.57 -6.03 -12.18
CA CYS A 10 47.20 -6.39 -11.80
C CYS A 10 46.72 -7.50 -12.76
N SER A 11 46.84 -8.75 -12.32
CA SER A 11 46.25 -9.89 -13.04
C SER A 11 44.73 -9.84 -12.85
N ALA A 12 44.03 -9.34 -13.87
CA ALA A 12 42.59 -9.49 -13.97
C ALA A 12 42.28 -10.97 -14.21
N THR A 13 41.92 -11.68 -13.14
CA THR A 13 41.36 -13.03 -13.25
C THR A 13 39.99 -12.91 -13.92
N VAL A 14 39.95 -13.14 -15.24
CA VAL A 14 38.74 -13.43 -15.98
C VAL A 14 38.29 -14.81 -15.51
N LEU A 15 37.38 -14.84 -14.54
CA LEU A 15 36.63 -16.05 -14.19
C LEU A 15 35.81 -16.44 -15.45
N SER A 16 36.32 -17.39 -16.23
CA SER A 16 35.58 -18.00 -17.32
C SER A 16 34.38 -18.72 -16.69
N SER A 17 33.18 -18.27 -16.98
CA SER A 17 31.90 -18.84 -16.52
C SER A 17 31.53 -20.14 -17.24
N HIS A 18 32.50 -20.90 -17.71
CA HIS A 18 32.28 -22.19 -18.36
C HIS A 18 31.80 -23.19 -17.32
N GLY A 19 30.55 -23.62 -17.43
CA GLY A 19 29.96 -24.69 -16.63
C GLY A 19 29.32 -24.30 -15.28
N ALA A 20 29.06 -23.01 -15.01
CA ALA A 20 28.32 -22.64 -13.81
C ALA A 20 26.90 -23.23 -13.84
N HIS A 21 26.52 -23.92 -12.76
CA HIS A 21 25.20 -24.52 -12.60
C HIS A 21 24.40 -23.78 -11.54
N TYR A 22 23.16 -23.39 -11.88
CA TYR A 22 22.28 -22.60 -11.04
C TYR A 22 21.01 -23.37 -10.67
N ASP A 23 20.26 -22.86 -9.69
CA ASP A 23 18.93 -23.43 -9.40
C ASP A 23 17.92 -22.96 -10.46
N VAL A 24 17.96 -21.67 -10.83
CA VAL A 24 17.09 -21.10 -11.87
C VAL A 24 17.92 -20.25 -12.83
N LEU A 25 17.62 -20.33 -14.14
CA LEU A 25 18.18 -19.47 -15.17
C LEU A 25 17.06 -18.92 -16.06
N ILE A 26 16.81 -17.60 -15.97
CA ILE A 26 15.87 -16.87 -16.82
C ILE A 26 16.65 -16.34 -18.03
N ARG A 27 16.29 -16.81 -19.24
CA ARG A 27 17.06 -16.56 -20.47
C ARG A 27 16.37 -15.59 -21.42
N GLY A 28 17.14 -14.64 -21.95
CA GLY A 28 16.78 -13.83 -23.12
C GLY A 28 15.71 -12.78 -22.88
N GLY A 29 15.45 -12.43 -21.62
CA GLY A 29 14.46 -11.43 -21.25
C GLY A 29 14.94 -9.99 -21.46
N ARG A 30 13.98 -9.06 -21.58
CA ARG A 30 14.19 -7.62 -21.45
C ARG A 30 14.19 -7.29 -19.96
N VAL A 31 15.36 -7.09 -19.39
CA VAL A 31 15.52 -6.88 -17.94
C VAL A 31 15.34 -5.40 -17.61
N LEU A 32 14.32 -5.11 -16.81
CA LEU A 32 14.11 -3.85 -16.09
C LEU A 32 14.69 -4.04 -14.69
N ASP A 33 15.79 -3.36 -14.37
CA ASP A 33 16.53 -3.61 -13.13
C ASP A 33 15.90 -2.98 -11.87
N GLY A 34 14.84 -2.19 -12.03
CA GLY A 34 14.15 -1.47 -10.96
C GLY A 34 14.66 -0.05 -10.73
N SER A 35 15.74 0.37 -11.38
CA SER A 35 16.32 1.72 -11.21
C SER A 35 15.56 2.84 -11.94
N GLY A 36 14.68 2.48 -12.89
CA GLY A 36 14.04 3.42 -13.80
C GLY A 36 14.83 3.69 -15.09
N THR A 37 15.98 3.04 -15.26
CA THR A 37 16.75 3.10 -16.52
C THR A 37 16.13 2.20 -17.60
N PRO A 38 16.40 2.45 -18.89
CA PRO A 38 15.92 1.61 -19.99
C PRO A 38 16.30 0.14 -19.80
N TRP A 39 15.39 -0.76 -20.20
CA TRP A 39 15.64 -2.20 -20.17
C TRP A 39 16.83 -2.62 -21.03
N SER A 40 17.47 -3.72 -20.66
CA SER A 40 18.55 -4.36 -21.44
C SER A 40 18.30 -5.85 -21.60
N TYR A 41 18.86 -6.46 -22.67
CA TYR A 41 18.86 -7.91 -22.80
C TYR A 41 19.88 -8.52 -21.85
N ALA A 42 19.41 -9.39 -20.96
CA ALA A 42 20.27 -10.16 -20.08
C ALA A 42 19.62 -11.50 -19.68
N ASN A 43 20.45 -12.41 -19.17
CA ASN A 43 20.01 -13.59 -18.44
C ASN A 43 20.13 -13.29 -16.94
N VAL A 44 19.23 -13.87 -16.13
CA VAL A 44 19.26 -13.76 -14.68
C VAL A 44 19.35 -15.16 -14.09
N ALA A 45 20.38 -15.41 -13.29
CA ALA A 45 20.59 -16.69 -12.61
C ALA A 45 20.35 -16.55 -11.11
N VAL A 46 19.74 -17.59 -10.52
CA VAL A 46 19.38 -17.63 -9.11
C VAL A 46 19.97 -18.88 -8.47
N ASN A 47 20.53 -18.73 -7.27
CA ASN A 47 20.90 -19.81 -6.35
C ASN A 47 20.26 -19.56 -4.98
N GLY A 48 19.54 -20.56 -4.48
CA GLY A 48 18.78 -20.44 -3.24
C GLY A 48 17.75 -19.31 -3.34
N ASP A 49 17.85 -18.34 -2.46
CA ASP A 49 16.94 -17.19 -2.42
C ASP A 49 17.53 -15.89 -3.02
N ARG A 50 18.71 -15.96 -3.69
CA ARG A 50 19.41 -14.77 -4.19
C ARG A 50 19.73 -14.84 -5.67
N ILE A 51 19.76 -13.67 -6.30
CA ILE A 51 20.27 -13.48 -7.65
C ILE A 51 21.79 -13.70 -7.61
N ALA A 52 22.25 -14.75 -8.30
CA ALA A 52 23.65 -15.16 -8.31
C ALA A 52 24.45 -14.51 -9.44
N ALA A 53 23.82 -14.27 -10.62
CA ALA A 53 24.47 -13.63 -11.75
C ALA A 53 23.43 -12.93 -12.65
N VAL A 54 23.90 -11.86 -13.33
CA VAL A 54 23.15 -11.13 -14.36
C VAL A 54 24.09 -10.83 -15.52
N GLY A 55 23.68 -11.14 -16.75
CA GLY A 55 24.50 -10.87 -17.95
C GLY A 55 24.30 -11.88 -19.08
N LYS A 56 25.31 -12.10 -19.89
CA LYS A 56 25.20 -12.97 -21.09
C LYS A 56 25.05 -14.46 -20.78
N LEU A 57 25.58 -15.00 -19.73
CA LEU A 57 25.48 -16.38 -19.20
C LEU A 57 25.18 -17.48 -20.26
N SER A 58 25.82 -17.43 -21.45
CA SER A 58 25.50 -18.30 -22.60
C SER A 58 25.74 -19.78 -22.31
N GLU A 59 26.80 -20.10 -21.55
CA GLU A 59 27.23 -21.45 -21.23
C GLU A 59 26.68 -21.95 -19.89
N ALA A 60 25.87 -21.12 -19.18
CA ALA A 60 25.30 -21.50 -17.89
C ALA A 60 24.20 -22.56 -18.05
N THR A 61 24.14 -23.47 -17.07
CA THR A 61 23.08 -24.49 -16.94
C THR A 61 22.29 -24.26 -15.64
N ALA A 62 21.09 -24.80 -15.54
CA ALA A 62 20.29 -24.71 -14.33
C ALA A 62 19.33 -25.89 -14.20
N LYS A 63 18.85 -26.13 -12.96
CA LYS A 63 17.78 -27.11 -12.69
C LYS A 63 16.48 -26.70 -13.36
N LEU A 64 16.15 -25.39 -13.33
CA LEU A 64 14.99 -24.80 -14.00
C LEU A 64 15.47 -23.71 -14.97
N VAL A 65 15.14 -23.88 -16.26
CA VAL A 65 15.38 -22.84 -17.28
C VAL A 65 14.05 -22.24 -17.67
N VAL A 66 13.95 -20.90 -17.57
CA VAL A 66 12.78 -20.11 -17.99
C VAL A 66 13.15 -19.37 -19.27
N ASP A 67 12.47 -19.66 -20.36
CA ASP A 67 12.60 -18.87 -21.59
C ASP A 67 11.78 -17.57 -21.45
N ALA A 68 12.50 -16.45 -21.41
CA ALA A 68 11.90 -15.11 -21.30
C ALA A 68 12.04 -14.30 -22.61
N ARG A 69 12.34 -14.95 -23.73
CA ARG A 69 12.41 -14.24 -25.03
C ARG A 69 11.09 -13.60 -25.38
N GLY A 70 11.11 -12.32 -25.71
CA GLY A 70 9.92 -11.50 -25.95
C GLY A 70 9.22 -10.98 -24.71
N LEU A 71 9.61 -11.44 -23.51
CA LEU A 71 9.04 -11.07 -22.22
C LEU A 71 9.91 -10.04 -21.50
N TYR A 72 9.33 -9.40 -20.49
CA TYR A 72 10.04 -8.53 -19.56
C TYR A 72 10.34 -9.27 -18.25
N VAL A 73 11.50 -8.96 -17.69
CA VAL A 73 11.95 -9.47 -16.40
C VAL A 73 12.18 -8.27 -15.49
N ALA A 74 11.53 -8.23 -14.33
CA ALA A 74 11.66 -7.13 -13.39
C ALA A 74 11.80 -7.68 -11.95
N PRO A 75 12.22 -6.86 -10.97
CA PRO A 75 12.08 -7.22 -9.57
C PRO A 75 10.62 -7.48 -9.23
N GLY A 76 10.36 -8.36 -8.28
CA GLY A 76 9.03 -8.53 -7.70
C GLY A 76 8.48 -7.19 -7.19
N PHE A 77 7.22 -6.91 -7.47
CA PHE A 77 6.61 -5.64 -7.10
C PHE A 77 6.41 -5.54 -5.58
N ILE A 78 6.53 -4.33 -5.05
CA ILE A 78 6.39 -4.01 -3.64
C ILE A 78 5.15 -3.12 -3.48
N ASP A 79 4.15 -3.64 -2.78
CA ASP A 79 2.96 -2.91 -2.40
C ASP A 79 3.19 -2.22 -1.06
N GLY A 80 3.50 -0.93 -1.13
CA GLY A 80 3.84 -0.12 0.03
C GLY A 80 2.65 0.24 0.92
N HIS A 81 1.42 -0.04 0.50
CA HIS A 81 0.20 0.23 1.24
C HIS A 81 -0.86 -0.85 0.96
N SER A 82 -1.00 -1.79 1.88
CA SER A 82 -1.91 -2.94 1.74
C SER A 82 -2.70 -3.20 3.03
N HIS A 83 -3.96 -3.55 2.87
CA HIS A 83 -4.83 -4.04 3.94
C HIS A 83 -4.96 -5.58 3.95
N ALA A 84 -4.02 -6.28 3.32
CA ALA A 84 -4.04 -7.74 3.21
C ALA A 84 -3.77 -8.50 4.53
N GLY A 85 -3.23 -7.84 5.56
CA GLY A 85 -2.82 -8.48 6.81
C GLY A 85 -3.85 -9.42 7.44
N PRO A 86 -5.09 -8.98 7.70
CA PRO A 86 -6.13 -9.84 8.24
C PRO A 86 -6.46 -11.05 7.35
N GLY A 87 -6.46 -10.87 6.03
CA GLY A 87 -6.67 -11.96 5.08
C GLY A 87 -5.55 -12.99 5.12
N LEU A 88 -4.30 -12.56 5.09
CA LEU A 88 -3.12 -13.42 5.13
C LEU A 88 -3.05 -14.28 6.40
N ALA A 89 -3.52 -13.75 7.53
CA ALA A 89 -3.56 -14.48 8.80
C ALA A 89 -4.79 -15.40 8.95
N ARG A 90 -5.81 -15.30 8.08
CA ARG A 90 -7.12 -15.93 8.26
C ARG A 90 -7.12 -17.44 8.01
N ASN A 91 -6.48 -17.88 6.93
CA ASN A 91 -6.40 -19.29 6.53
C ASN A 91 -5.38 -19.52 5.41
N ALA A 92 -5.03 -20.79 5.16
CA ALA A 92 -4.04 -21.17 4.15
C ALA A 92 -4.40 -20.73 2.71
N THR A 93 -5.68 -20.70 2.34
CA THR A 93 -6.12 -20.28 1.00
C THR A 93 -5.82 -18.81 0.75
N LEU A 94 -6.11 -17.95 1.73
CA LEU A 94 -5.81 -16.52 1.64
C LEU A 94 -4.32 -16.24 1.83
N ALA A 95 -3.62 -16.98 2.72
CA ALA A 95 -2.18 -16.88 2.88
C ALA A 95 -1.39 -17.18 1.60
N ALA A 96 -1.96 -17.99 0.69
CA ALA A 96 -1.40 -18.24 -0.65
C ALA A 96 -1.37 -16.99 -1.55
N ALA A 97 -2.16 -15.97 -1.23
CA ALA A 97 -2.13 -14.62 -1.81
C ALA A 97 -2.32 -14.56 -3.35
N ALA A 98 -3.19 -15.40 -3.93
CA ALA A 98 -3.42 -15.43 -5.38
C ALA A 98 -3.75 -14.04 -5.99
N PRO A 99 -4.66 -13.22 -5.42
CA PRO A 99 -4.94 -11.87 -5.94
C PRO A 99 -3.73 -10.93 -5.93
N ILE A 100 -2.76 -11.16 -5.05
CA ILE A 100 -1.55 -10.36 -4.91
C ILE A 100 -0.48 -10.84 -5.90
N LEU A 101 -0.21 -12.15 -5.94
CA LEU A 101 0.80 -12.76 -6.82
C LEU A 101 0.47 -12.60 -8.31
N THR A 102 -0.82 -12.68 -8.70
CA THR A 102 -1.23 -12.47 -10.09
C THR A 102 -1.02 -11.04 -10.59
N GLN A 103 -0.82 -10.08 -9.69
CA GLN A 103 -0.40 -8.72 -10.01
C GLN A 103 1.12 -8.55 -10.12
N GLY A 104 1.91 -9.59 -9.78
CA GLY A 104 3.37 -9.52 -9.71
C GLY A 104 3.90 -8.98 -8.37
N ILE A 105 3.04 -8.78 -7.38
CA ILE A 105 3.42 -8.31 -6.05
C ILE A 105 4.02 -9.46 -5.26
N THR A 106 5.23 -9.27 -4.74
CA THR A 106 5.96 -10.26 -3.93
C THR A 106 6.17 -9.82 -2.49
N THR A 107 5.92 -8.54 -2.20
CA THR A 107 6.07 -7.95 -0.85
C THR A 107 4.94 -6.96 -0.60
N VAL A 108 4.30 -7.06 0.57
CA VAL A 108 3.24 -6.14 1.03
C VAL A 108 3.59 -5.52 2.37
N PHE A 109 3.27 -4.24 2.53
CA PHE A 109 3.32 -3.55 3.81
C PHE A 109 1.90 -3.50 4.40
N VAL A 110 1.76 -3.88 5.67
CA VAL A 110 0.46 -3.98 6.35
C VAL A 110 0.39 -3.09 7.59
N ASN A 111 -0.81 -2.92 8.15
CA ASN A 111 -1.12 -2.05 9.29
C ASN A 111 -1.07 -0.55 8.96
N HIS A 112 -1.52 -0.20 7.77
CA HIS A 112 -1.65 1.20 7.35
C HIS A 112 -2.79 1.94 8.07
N ASP A 113 -2.89 3.26 7.80
CA ASP A 113 -3.95 4.16 8.28
C ASP A 113 -4.08 4.21 9.80
N GLY A 114 -2.95 3.99 10.50
CA GLY A 114 -2.90 3.96 11.95
C GLY A 114 -3.45 2.69 12.59
N GLY A 115 -3.84 1.69 11.77
CA GLY A 115 -4.47 0.45 12.20
C GLY A 115 -3.49 -0.67 12.54
N GLY A 116 -4.06 -1.86 12.75
CA GLY A 116 -3.34 -3.09 13.07
C GLY A 116 -3.18 -3.34 14.57
N PRO A 117 -2.77 -4.56 14.98
CA PRO A 117 -2.49 -4.87 16.38
C PRO A 117 -1.29 -4.08 16.92
N VAL A 118 -1.32 -3.70 18.19
CA VAL A 118 -0.17 -3.11 18.89
C VAL A 118 0.90 -4.18 19.18
N ASP A 119 0.49 -5.42 19.46
CA ASP A 119 1.39 -6.57 19.61
C ASP A 119 1.75 -7.15 18.24
N LEU A 120 2.81 -6.63 17.64
CA LEU A 120 3.30 -7.09 16.34
C LEU A 120 3.94 -8.48 16.38
N ALA A 121 4.43 -8.93 17.53
CA ALA A 121 4.95 -10.28 17.69
C ALA A 121 3.83 -11.32 17.62
N ALA A 122 2.71 -11.06 18.27
CA ALA A 122 1.51 -11.90 18.17
C ALA A 122 0.94 -11.88 16.74
N GLN A 123 0.91 -10.73 16.08
CA GLN A 123 0.48 -10.64 14.68
C GLN A 123 1.40 -11.44 13.76
N ARG A 124 2.73 -11.35 13.94
CA ARG A 124 3.69 -12.15 13.18
C ARG A 124 3.42 -13.65 13.34
N HIS A 125 3.22 -14.10 14.57
CA HIS A 125 2.89 -15.50 14.83
C HIS A 125 1.60 -15.93 14.09
N ALA A 126 0.58 -15.09 14.07
CA ALA A 126 -0.66 -15.36 13.34
C ALA A 126 -0.45 -15.40 11.81
N LEU A 127 0.38 -14.52 11.27
CA LEU A 127 0.74 -14.52 9.84
C LEU A 127 1.54 -15.77 9.45
N GLU A 128 2.45 -16.24 10.31
CA GLU A 128 3.29 -17.41 10.09
C GLU A 128 2.58 -18.73 10.40
N ALA A 129 1.34 -18.70 10.90
CA ALA A 129 0.54 -19.92 11.13
C ALA A 129 0.23 -20.69 9.83
N HIS A 130 0.30 -20.02 8.70
CA HIS A 130 0.12 -20.59 7.36
C HIS A 130 1.30 -20.20 6.46
N PRO A 131 1.75 -21.12 5.56
CA PRO A 131 2.78 -20.77 4.58
C PRO A 131 2.34 -19.60 3.70
N LEU A 132 3.11 -18.51 3.74
CA LEU A 132 2.81 -17.27 3.03
C LEU A 132 3.20 -17.33 1.55
N GLY A 133 2.34 -16.86 0.67
CA GLY A 133 2.63 -16.68 -0.75
C GLY A 133 3.52 -15.47 -1.05
N VAL A 134 3.50 -14.44 -0.20
CA VAL A 134 4.22 -13.18 -0.36
C VAL A 134 4.96 -12.78 0.92
N ASN A 135 5.95 -11.91 0.81
CA ASN A 135 6.61 -11.30 1.97
C ASN A 135 5.70 -10.25 2.60
N VAL A 136 5.74 -10.14 3.93
CA VAL A 136 4.92 -9.20 4.71
C VAL A 136 5.81 -8.35 5.60
N ALA A 137 5.70 -7.04 5.49
CA ALA A 137 6.34 -6.06 6.37
C ALA A 137 5.27 -5.37 7.23
N GLN A 138 5.51 -5.24 8.54
CA GLN A 138 4.56 -4.69 9.50
C GLN A 138 4.88 -3.25 9.85
N LEU A 139 3.84 -2.44 10.09
CA LEU A 139 3.93 -1.10 10.65
C LEU A 139 3.30 -1.09 12.05
N ILE A 140 3.73 -0.16 12.92
CA ILE A 140 3.03 0.13 14.18
C ILE A 140 2.02 1.25 13.95
N GLY A 141 0.74 1.00 14.30
CA GLY A 141 -0.37 1.93 14.05
C GLY A 141 -0.57 2.94 15.17
N HIS A 142 -0.54 4.24 14.83
CA HIS A 142 -0.81 5.35 15.76
C HIS A 142 -2.20 5.26 16.39
N ASN A 143 -3.25 5.03 15.59
CA ASN A 143 -4.64 4.98 16.09
C ASN A 143 -4.83 3.80 17.05
N SER A 144 -4.18 2.67 16.78
CA SER A 144 -4.21 1.51 17.69
C SER A 144 -3.48 1.79 19.00
N VAL A 145 -2.28 2.42 18.94
CA VAL A 145 -1.54 2.86 20.12
C VAL A 145 -2.34 3.87 20.94
N ARG A 146 -3.01 4.81 20.26
CA ARG A 146 -3.88 5.79 20.91
C ARG A 146 -5.08 5.11 21.58
N THR A 147 -5.72 4.16 20.93
CA THR A 147 -6.84 3.39 21.49
C THR A 147 -6.43 2.64 22.76
N GLU A 148 -5.23 2.04 22.78
CA GLU A 148 -4.70 1.30 23.93
C GLU A 148 -4.51 2.19 25.17
N VAL A 149 -4.22 3.49 24.98
CA VAL A 149 -3.88 4.41 26.09
C VAL A 149 -5.04 5.34 26.47
N LEU A 150 -5.79 5.83 25.48
CA LEU A 150 -6.81 6.86 25.61
C LEU A 150 -8.22 6.35 25.25
N ASN A 151 -8.36 5.08 24.85
CA ASN A 151 -9.58 4.58 24.24
C ASN A 151 -9.99 5.45 23.03
N LEU A 152 -11.25 5.83 22.94
CA LEU A 152 -11.82 6.63 21.86
C LEU A 152 -12.22 8.04 22.35
N GLU A 153 -11.45 8.60 23.30
CA GLU A 153 -11.72 9.90 23.89
C GLU A 153 -11.22 11.05 22.99
N ASP A 154 -12.05 12.09 22.84
CA ASP A 154 -11.71 13.32 22.12
C ASP A 154 -10.97 14.31 23.04
N ARG A 155 -9.70 14.02 23.31
CA ARG A 155 -8.78 14.88 24.04
C ARG A 155 -7.32 14.61 23.71
N ALA A 156 -6.45 15.55 24.01
CA ALA A 156 -5.01 15.31 23.94
C ALA A 156 -4.54 14.37 25.08
N PRO A 157 -3.48 13.56 24.86
CA PRO A 157 -2.80 12.85 25.94
C PRO A 157 -2.14 13.82 26.90
N ASN A 158 -2.10 13.49 28.20
CA ASN A 158 -1.16 14.12 29.12
C ASN A 158 0.25 13.52 28.94
N ASP A 159 1.24 14.10 29.62
CA ASP A 159 2.66 13.69 29.47
C ASP A 159 2.89 12.20 29.80
N ALA A 160 2.23 11.67 30.82
CA ALA A 160 2.35 10.25 31.19
C ALA A 160 1.71 9.33 30.16
N GLU A 161 0.58 9.72 29.58
CA GLU A 161 -0.10 8.99 28.51
C GLU A 161 0.73 9.02 27.23
N LEU A 162 1.26 10.19 26.84
CA LEU A 162 2.14 10.31 25.67
C LEU A 162 3.40 9.47 25.83
N ALA A 163 3.98 9.43 27.05
CA ALA A 163 5.12 8.56 27.33
C ALA A 163 4.75 7.07 27.21
N ARG A 164 3.56 6.64 27.64
CA ARG A 164 3.08 5.26 27.43
C ARG A 164 2.91 4.95 25.93
N MET A 165 2.34 5.88 25.15
CA MET A 165 2.22 5.73 23.70
C MET A 165 3.60 5.56 23.05
N ALA A 166 4.58 6.38 23.45
CA ALA A 166 5.96 6.29 22.97
C ALA A 166 6.60 4.92 23.29
N VAL A 167 6.33 4.35 24.48
CA VAL A 167 6.79 2.98 24.83
C VAL A 167 6.16 1.93 23.91
N LEU A 168 4.89 2.04 23.57
CA LEU A 168 4.22 1.10 22.66
C LEU A 168 4.79 1.19 21.23
N VAL A 169 5.02 2.41 20.72
CA VAL A 169 5.68 2.60 19.42
C VAL A 169 7.09 1.98 19.45
N ARG A 170 7.88 2.24 20.49
CA ARG A 170 9.23 1.67 20.64
C ARG A 170 9.21 0.14 20.62
N ARG A 171 8.30 -0.50 21.37
CA ARG A 171 8.12 -1.95 21.37
C ARG A 171 7.77 -2.50 19.98
N GLY A 172 6.90 -1.78 19.24
CA GLY A 172 6.58 -2.13 17.85
C GLY A 172 7.82 -2.08 16.95
N MET A 173 8.63 -1.03 17.07
CA MET A 173 9.88 -0.89 16.30
C MET A 173 10.91 -1.97 16.68
N GLU A 174 11.07 -2.28 17.96
CA GLU A 174 11.92 -3.38 18.47
C GLU A 174 11.45 -4.75 18.01
N ALA A 175 10.14 -4.95 17.84
CA ALA A 175 9.56 -6.17 17.29
C ALA A 175 9.80 -6.33 15.77
N GLY A 176 10.38 -5.32 15.12
CA GLY A 176 10.75 -5.34 13.70
C GLY A 176 9.84 -4.56 12.77
N ALA A 177 9.02 -3.64 13.29
CA ALA A 177 8.24 -2.73 12.45
C ALA A 177 9.14 -1.85 11.59
N PHE A 178 8.67 -1.50 10.39
CA PHE A 178 9.40 -0.65 9.46
C PHE A 178 9.19 0.85 9.70
N GLY A 179 8.08 1.22 10.35
CA GLY A 179 7.75 2.61 10.62
C GLY A 179 6.45 2.77 11.39
N LEU A 180 6.09 4.03 11.63
CA LEU A 180 4.84 4.44 12.25
C LEU A 180 3.81 4.77 11.17
N SER A 181 2.66 4.10 11.18
CA SER A 181 1.52 4.48 10.35
C SER A 181 0.51 5.32 11.14
N ALA A 182 -0.12 6.29 10.49
CA ALA A 182 -1.13 7.15 11.09
C ALA A 182 -2.35 7.29 10.19
N GLY A 183 -3.51 7.51 10.81
CA GLY A 183 -4.75 7.79 10.12
C GLY A 183 -5.56 8.86 10.86
N PRO A 184 -5.09 10.13 10.85
CA PRO A 184 -5.80 11.22 11.53
C PRO A 184 -7.14 11.63 10.88
N PHE A 185 -7.57 10.95 9.83
CA PHE A 185 -8.94 11.00 9.32
C PHE A 185 -9.89 10.14 10.16
N TYR A 186 -9.42 9.01 10.67
CA TYR A 186 -10.22 8.00 11.36
C TYR A 186 -10.21 8.20 12.87
N THR A 187 -11.33 7.87 13.55
CA THR A 187 -11.41 7.84 15.00
C THR A 187 -10.56 6.66 15.55
N PRO A 188 -9.72 6.88 16.60
CA PRO A 188 -9.52 8.12 17.37
C PRO A 188 -8.37 9.02 16.87
N GLY A 189 -7.75 8.73 15.72
CA GLY A 189 -6.65 9.53 15.17
C GLY A 189 -7.06 10.97 14.87
N ASN A 190 -8.34 11.21 14.51
CA ASN A 190 -8.87 12.53 14.24
C ASN A 190 -8.93 13.45 15.46
N PHE A 191 -8.84 12.91 16.68
CA PHE A 191 -8.76 13.66 17.93
C PHE A 191 -7.33 14.07 18.31
N SER A 192 -6.32 13.53 17.60
CA SER A 192 -4.92 13.85 17.84
C SER A 192 -4.53 15.21 17.26
N LYS A 193 -3.50 15.82 17.85
CA LYS A 193 -2.82 17.01 17.31
C LYS A 193 -1.54 16.62 16.59
N THR A 194 -1.04 17.49 15.72
CA THR A 194 0.21 17.27 14.97
C THR A 194 1.40 17.01 15.90
N GLU A 195 1.46 17.65 17.08
CA GLU A 195 2.51 17.48 18.08
C GLU A 195 2.60 16.03 18.61
N GLU A 196 1.45 15.36 18.76
CA GLU A 196 1.38 13.94 19.14
C GLU A 196 2.04 13.06 18.07
N HIS A 197 1.72 13.29 16.78
CA HIS A 197 2.35 12.58 15.66
C HIS A 197 3.86 12.82 15.59
N ILE A 198 4.32 14.08 15.80
CA ILE A 198 5.75 14.42 15.82
C ILE A 198 6.46 13.69 16.95
N ALA A 199 5.89 13.67 18.16
CA ALA A 199 6.49 13.01 19.31
C ALA A 199 6.67 11.50 19.07
N LEU A 200 5.66 10.84 18.53
CA LEU A 200 5.72 9.40 18.25
C LEU A 200 6.56 9.05 17.00
N ALA A 201 6.55 9.91 15.98
CA ALA A 201 7.41 9.75 14.81
C ALA A 201 8.91 9.88 15.16
N ARG A 202 9.28 10.72 16.14
CA ARG A 202 10.67 10.78 16.67
C ARG A 202 11.12 9.43 17.23
N VAL A 203 10.24 8.68 17.87
CA VAL A 203 10.55 7.33 18.34
C VAL A 203 10.84 6.39 17.15
N ALA A 204 10.03 6.44 16.10
CA ALA A 204 10.30 5.65 14.90
C ALA A 204 11.61 6.06 14.19
N ALA A 205 11.95 7.35 14.23
CA ALA A 205 13.20 7.87 13.66
C ALA A 205 14.47 7.30 14.35
N GLU A 206 14.42 7.01 15.65
CA GLU A 206 15.53 6.36 16.37
C GLU A 206 15.91 5.00 15.78
N PHE A 207 14.97 4.35 15.09
CA PHE A 207 15.15 3.06 14.43
C PHE A 207 15.38 3.19 12.91
N ASP A 208 15.69 4.39 12.37
CA ASP A 208 15.76 4.68 10.94
C ASP A 208 14.43 4.34 10.22
N GLY A 209 13.29 4.44 10.93
CA GLY A 209 11.95 4.19 10.43
C GLY A 209 11.43 5.35 9.58
N PHE A 210 10.17 5.22 9.15
CA PHE A 210 9.46 6.26 8.41
C PHE A 210 8.09 6.54 9.05
N TYR A 211 7.47 7.64 8.64
CA TYR A 211 6.09 8.01 8.99
C TYR A 211 5.24 7.95 7.74
N THR A 212 4.12 7.23 7.79
CA THR A 212 3.15 7.14 6.69
C THR A 212 1.77 7.54 7.20
N SER A 213 1.03 8.32 6.45
CA SER A 213 -0.23 8.89 6.92
C SER A 213 -1.34 8.89 5.87
N HIS A 214 -2.46 8.23 6.19
CA HIS A 214 -3.75 8.68 5.70
C HIS A 214 -3.97 10.08 6.25
N VAL A 215 -3.92 11.08 5.41
CA VAL A 215 -3.92 12.48 5.86
C VAL A 215 -5.20 12.84 6.60
N ARG A 216 -5.15 13.85 7.47
CA ARG A 216 -6.27 14.29 8.31
C ARG A 216 -7.52 14.67 7.51
N ASP A 217 -7.33 15.18 6.30
CA ASP A 217 -8.39 15.59 5.40
C ASP A 217 -7.96 15.37 3.95
N GLU A 218 -8.68 14.54 3.23
CA GLU A 218 -8.45 14.30 1.80
C GLU A 218 -9.32 15.21 0.93
N GLY A 219 -10.21 15.98 1.55
CA GLY A 219 -11.20 16.86 0.91
C GLY A 219 -11.25 18.24 1.58
N ASP A 220 -12.45 18.59 2.05
CA ASP A 220 -12.79 19.84 2.76
C ASP A 220 -13.64 19.56 4.02
N TYR A 221 -13.38 18.48 4.72
CA TYR A 221 -14.13 18.08 5.93
C TYR A 221 -13.73 18.93 7.15
N THR A 222 -12.45 19.26 7.27
CA THR A 222 -11.89 19.97 8.43
C THR A 222 -10.89 21.04 8.01
N ILE A 223 -9.60 20.71 7.89
CA ILE A 223 -8.51 21.64 7.57
C ILE A 223 -8.22 21.74 6.07
N GLY A 224 -8.84 20.89 5.26
CA GLY A 224 -8.63 20.79 3.82
C GLY A 224 -7.38 20.00 3.45
N VAL A 225 -7.42 19.38 2.25
CA VAL A 225 -6.38 18.45 1.78
C VAL A 225 -4.99 19.07 1.72
N VAL A 226 -4.87 20.34 1.34
CA VAL A 226 -3.56 21.03 1.22
C VAL A 226 -2.91 21.19 2.60
N ALA A 227 -3.66 21.65 3.60
CA ALA A 227 -3.15 21.78 4.97
C ALA A 227 -2.85 20.40 5.62
N ALA A 228 -3.62 19.39 5.25
CA ALA A 228 -3.38 18.02 5.72
C ALA A 228 -2.09 17.42 5.14
N VAL A 229 -1.71 17.76 3.91
CA VAL A 229 -0.39 17.44 3.35
C VAL A 229 0.72 18.22 4.04
N ASP A 230 0.51 19.53 4.33
CA ASP A 230 1.46 20.34 5.10
C ASP A 230 1.70 19.76 6.52
N GLU A 231 0.68 19.12 7.14
CA GLU A 231 0.84 18.39 8.41
C GLU A 231 1.85 17.25 8.27
N VAL A 232 1.78 16.43 7.21
CA VAL A 232 2.75 15.35 6.96
C VAL A 232 4.15 15.91 6.71
N ILE A 233 4.26 17.00 5.94
CA ILE A 233 5.54 17.69 5.71
C ILE A 233 6.13 18.16 7.05
N ARG A 234 5.32 18.72 7.94
CA ARG A 234 5.73 19.18 9.26
C ARG A 234 6.23 18.02 10.13
N VAL A 235 5.48 16.90 10.17
CA VAL A 235 5.89 15.70 10.92
C VAL A 235 7.22 15.17 10.40
N ALA A 236 7.39 15.01 9.09
CA ALA A 236 8.62 14.53 8.49
C ALA A 236 9.83 15.43 8.81
N ARG A 237 9.63 16.75 8.68
CA ARG A 237 10.68 17.76 8.97
C ARG A 237 11.10 17.76 10.45
N GLU A 238 10.14 17.82 11.37
CA GLU A 238 10.42 17.97 12.80
C GLU A 238 10.87 16.66 13.47
N ALA A 239 10.40 15.52 12.98
CA ALA A 239 10.85 14.21 13.46
C ALA A 239 12.09 13.69 12.72
N ARG A 240 12.51 14.34 11.62
CA ARG A 240 13.70 14.01 10.81
C ARG A 240 13.70 12.57 10.29
N LEU A 241 12.59 12.17 9.67
CA LEU A 241 12.43 10.86 9.06
C LEU A 241 11.65 11.00 7.73
N PRO A 242 11.70 9.99 6.84
CA PRO A 242 10.90 9.99 5.63
C PRO A 242 9.40 10.06 5.95
N GLY A 243 8.70 11.02 5.33
CA GLY A 243 7.24 11.14 5.39
C GLY A 243 6.60 10.62 4.11
N ILE A 244 5.47 9.93 4.24
CA ILE A 244 4.72 9.38 3.11
C ILE A 244 3.27 9.83 3.22
N VAL A 245 2.80 10.58 2.22
CA VAL A 245 1.38 10.87 2.02
C VAL A 245 0.76 9.65 1.36
N THR A 246 -0.01 8.84 2.12
CA THR A 246 -0.55 7.60 1.59
C THR A 246 -1.72 7.83 0.64
N HIS A 247 -1.86 6.95 -0.35
CA HIS A 247 -2.92 6.94 -1.37
C HIS A 247 -3.37 8.35 -1.77
N ILE A 248 -2.39 9.22 -2.07
CA ILE A 248 -2.58 10.66 -2.32
C ILE A 248 -3.70 10.93 -3.30
N LYS A 249 -4.65 11.77 -2.91
CA LYS A 249 -5.81 12.15 -3.71
C LYS A 249 -6.37 13.53 -3.31
N ALA A 250 -7.15 14.13 -4.18
CA ALA A 250 -8.07 15.21 -3.90
C ALA A 250 -9.51 14.65 -3.95
N LEU A 251 -10.14 14.49 -2.79
CA LEU A 251 -11.36 13.72 -2.63
C LEU A 251 -12.59 14.61 -2.63
N GLY A 252 -13.37 14.50 -3.69
CA GLY A 252 -14.64 15.19 -3.86
C GLY A 252 -14.58 16.46 -4.74
N PRO A 253 -15.72 16.83 -5.37
CA PRO A 253 -15.77 17.87 -6.40
C PRO A 253 -15.25 19.24 -5.97
N ARG A 254 -15.31 19.54 -4.68
CA ARG A 254 -14.90 20.86 -4.14
C ARG A 254 -13.39 21.07 -4.13
N VAL A 255 -12.62 20.00 -4.21
CA VAL A 255 -11.14 20.01 -4.15
C VAL A 255 -10.46 19.42 -5.38
N TRP A 256 -11.23 18.96 -6.37
CA TRP A 256 -10.67 18.55 -7.66
C TRP A 256 -9.86 19.68 -8.30
N GLY A 257 -8.72 19.34 -8.89
CA GLY A 257 -7.77 20.27 -9.48
C GLY A 257 -6.71 20.79 -8.50
N LEU A 258 -6.78 20.45 -7.19
CA LEU A 258 -5.77 20.87 -6.21
C LEU A 258 -4.45 20.09 -6.29
N SER A 259 -4.36 19.06 -7.15
CA SER A 259 -3.11 18.30 -7.33
C SER A 259 -1.92 19.20 -7.65
N GLY A 260 -2.09 20.25 -8.47
CA GLY A 260 -1.02 21.19 -8.80
C GLY A 260 -0.45 21.91 -7.56
N GLU A 261 -1.30 22.38 -6.66
CA GLU A 261 -0.89 23.03 -5.41
C GLU A 261 -0.22 22.05 -4.46
N ILE A 262 -0.78 20.84 -4.31
CA ILE A 262 -0.23 19.77 -3.46
C ILE A 262 1.17 19.37 -3.95
N ILE A 263 1.32 19.14 -5.25
CA ILE A 263 2.62 18.80 -5.87
C ILE A 263 3.64 19.92 -5.65
N ARG A 264 3.24 21.17 -5.78
CA ARG A 264 4.11 22.31 -5.53
C ARG A 264 4.62 22.33 -4.08
N ARG A 265 3.74 22.06 -3.09
CA ARG A 265 4.10 21.97 -1.66
C ARG A 265 5.09 20.85 -1.40
N ILE A 266 4.82 19.65 -1.91
CA ILE A 266 5.70 18.48 -1.78
C ILE A 266 7.06 18.79 -2.40
N ASN A 267 7.10 19.32 -3.63
CA ASN A 267 8.36 19.63 -4.31
C ASN A 267 9.16 20.73 -3.58
N ALA A 268 8.52 21.74 -3.02
CA ALA A 268 9.18 22.75 -2.20
C ALA A 268 9.81 22.14 -0.93
N ALA A 269 9.06 21.32 -0.20
CA ALA A 269 9.58 20.63 0.98
C ALA A 269 10.76 19.71 0.64
N ARG A 270 10.70 19.00 -0.48
CA ARG A 270 11.81 18.16 -0.97
C ARG A 270 13.04 18.99 -1.37
N ALA A 271 12.85 20.15 -1.98
CA ALA A 271 13.95 21.08 -2.29
C ALA A 271 14.62 21.61 -1.00
N ASP A 272 13.86 21.76 0.07
CA ASP A 272 14.36 22.11 1.42
C ASP A 272 15.02 20.91 2.15
N GLY A 273 15.18 19.74 1.50
CA GLY A 273 15.83 18.57 2.05
C GLY A 273 14.94 17.65 2.90
N VAL A 274 13.62 17.85 2.92
CA VAL A 274 12.70 16.92 3.60
C VAL A 274 12.53 15.66 2.74
N GLU A 275 12.79 14.48 3.28
CA GLU A 275 12.51 13.20 2.62
C GLU A 275 10.99 12.98 2.61
N LEU A 276 10.32 13.38 1.53
CA LEU A 276 8.88 13.29 1.38
C LEU A 276 8.50 12.51 0.14
N PHE A 277 7.57 11.58 0.29
CA PHE A 277 7.08 10.68 -0.75
C PHE A 277 5.56 10.56 -0.67
N ALA A 278 4.97 9.89 -1.66
CA ALA A 278 3.58 9.48 -1.62
C ALA A 278 3.42 8.10 -2.24
N ASP A 279 2.29 7.45 -1.98
CA ASP A 279 1.83 6.31 -2.75
C ASP A 279 0.44 6.59 -3.35
N HIS A 280 0.02 5.76 -4.31
CA HIS A 280 -1.15 6.01 -5.10
C HIS A 280 -1.60 4.75 -5.83
N TYR A 281 -2.91 4.55 -5.97
CA TYR A 281 -3.52 3.49 -6.77
C TYR A 281 -4.29 4.09 -7.98
N PRO A 282 -4.31 3.40 -9.14
CA PRO A 282 -4.79 3.97 -10.40
C PRO A 282 -6.32 3.79 -10.61
N TYR A 283 -7.13 4.28 -9.67
CA TYR A 283 -8.60 4.23 -9.71
C TYR A 283 -9.22 5.54 -9.26
N GLU A 284 -10.36 5.92 -9.84
CA GLU A 284 -11.08 7.17 -9.59
C GLU A 284 -12.07 7.06 -8.41
N ALA A 285 -12.00 5.98 -7.66
CA ALA A 285 -12.85 5.74 -6.50
C ALA A 285 -12.03 5.37 -5.27
N SER A 286 -12.50 5.81 -4.11
CA SER A 286 -11.98 5.44 -2.80
C SER A 286 -12.84 4.36 -2.14
N ALA A 287 -12.33 3.68 -1.10
CA ALA A 287 -13.12 2.77 -0.28
C ALA A 287 -12.83 2.98 1.20
N THR A 288 -13.90 2.97 2.02
CA THR A 288 -13.82 3.14 3.47
C THR A 288 -15.10 2.65 4.15
N ALA A 289 -15.20 2.80 5.48
CA ALA A 289 -16.43 2.56 6.22
C ALA A 289 -17.45 3.70 5.98
N LEU A 290 -18.72 3.36 5.85
CA LEU A 290 -19.81 4.33 5.71
C LEU A 290 -19.83 5.32 6.89
N THR A 291 -19.54 4.84 8.12
CA THR A 291 -19.44 5.67 9.32
C THR A 291 -18.31 6.71 9.20
N ALA A 292 -17.11 6.29 8.78
CA ALA A 292 -15.97 7.19 8.60
C ALA A 292 -16.22 8.23 7.49
N ALA A 293 -16.95 7.83 6.44
CA ALA A 293 -17.28 8.69 5.31
C ALA A 293 -18.29 9.79 5.62
N LEU A 294 -19.32 9.48 6.41
CA LEU A 294 -20.49 10.34 6.54
C LEU A 294 -20.74 10.88 7.96
N VAL A 295 -20.40 10.13 9.02
CA VAL A 295 -20.68 10.56 10.39
C VAL A 295 -19.65 11.58 10.86
N PRO A 296 -20.05 12.75 11.39
CA PRO A 296 -19.11 13.73 11.89
C PRO A 296 -18.26 13.19 13.05
N ALA A 297 -17.00 13.65 13.15
CA ALA A 297 -16.01 13.13 14.10
C ALA A 297 -16.51 13.15 15.55
N TRP A 298 -17.10 14.27 16.02
CA TRP A 298 -17.61 14.40 17.39
C TRP A 298 -18.66 13.32 17.74
N ALA A 299 -19.44 12.86 16.75
CA ALA A 299 -20.46 11.84 16.97
C ALA A 299 -19.87 10.42 17.08
N GLN A 300 -18.62 10.21 16.68
CA GLN A 300 -17.90 8.93 16.75
C GLN A 300 -17.13 8.74 18.06
N GLU A 301 -16.98 9.79 18.88
CA GLU A 301 -16.37 9.71 20.21
C GLU A 301 -17.04 8.63 21.06
N GLY A 302 -16.25 7.82 21.79
CA GLY A 302 -16.72 6.70 22.58
C GLY A 302 -17.16 5.48 21.76
N GLY A 303 -17.00 5.51 20.42
CA GLY A 303 -17.18 4.39 19.52
C GLY A 303 -18.63 4.05 19.18
N ALA A 304 -18.83 2.84 18.64
CA ALA A 304 -20.10 2.41 18.06
C ALA A 304 -21.28 2.43 19.06
N GLY A 305 -21.04 2.09 20.33
CA GLY A 305 -22.08 2.12 21.37
C GLY A 305 -22.56 3.54 21.66
N ALA A 306 -21.62 4.49 21.81
CA ALA A 306 -21.93 5.89 22.03
C ALA A 306 -22.61 6.51 20.81
N LEU A 307 -22.15 6.20 19.60
CA LEU A 307 -22.81 6.62 18.35
C LEU A 307 -24.26 6.13 18.28
N LYS A 308 -24.51 4.86 18.60
CA LYS A 308 -25.87 4.31 18.64
C LYS A 308 -26.78 5.07 19.60
N GLY A 309 -26.28 5.45 20.79
CA GLY A 309 -26.99 6.29 21.74
C GLY A 309 -27.30 7.69 21.17
N ARG A 310 -26.33 8.34 20.53
CA ARG A 310 -26.52 9.65 19.86
C ARG A 310 -27.56 9.59 18.75
N LEU A 311 -27.55 8.53 17.94
CA LEU A 311 -28.54 8.32 16.89
C LEU A 311 -29.95 7.99 17.43
N ALA A 312 -30.07 7.52 18.68
CA ALA A 312 -31.36 7.30 19.34
C ALA A 312 -31.92 8.58 19.96
N ASN A 313 -31.10 9.59 20.25
CA ASN A 313 -31.53 10.87 20.81
C ASN A 313 -32.02 11.80 19.67
N PRO A 314 -33.29 12.29 19.71
CA PRO A 314 -33.85 13.08 18.60
C PRO A 314 -33.11 14.40 18.30
N GLU A 315 -32.60 15.10 19.34
CA GLU A 315 -31.87 16.35 19.15
C GLU A 315 -30.51 16.13 18.48
N LEU A 316 -29.75 15.12 18.98
CA LEU A 316 -28.47 14.76 18.44
C LEU A 316 -28.60 14.16 17.03
N LEU A 317 -29.61 13.32 16.80
CA LEU A 317 -29.91 12.77 15.48
C LEU A 317 -30.14 13.87 14.46
N GLY A 318 -30.91 14.91 14.79
CA GLY A 318 -31.14 16.04 13.90
C GLY A 318 -29.86 16.77 13.52
N ARG A 319 -28.91 16.91 14.44
CA ARG A 319 -27.58 17.48 14.18
C ARG A 319 -26.73 16.56 13.33
N VAL A 320 -26.61 15.28 13.68
CA VAL A 320 -25.85 14.27 12.92
C VAL A 320 -26.35 14.21 11.48
N ARG A 321 -27.67 14.15 11.29
CA ARG A 321 -28.31 14.07 9.98
C ARG A 321 -27.95 15.27 9.08
N ARG A 322 -27.97 16.51 9.60
CA ARG A 322 -27.58 17.69 8.84
C ARG A 322 -26.12 17.64 8.39
N GLU A 323 -25.21 17.27 9.31
CA GLU A 323 -23.79 17.18 8.99
C GLU A 323 -23.49 15.99 8.03
N MET A 324 -24.24 14.89 8.11
CA MET A 324 -24.16 13.78 7.15
C MET A 324 -24.63 14.17 5.74
N ILE A 325 -25.63 15.02 5.60
CA ILE A 325 -26.04 15.56 4.29
C ILE A 325 -24.90 16.37 3.65
N GLU A 326 -24.22 17.19 4.43
CA GLU A 326 -23.03 17.93 3.99
C GLU A 326 -21.89 16.99 3.54
N ASN A 327 -21.61 15.95 4.35
CA ASN A 327 -20.57 14.96 4.04
C ASN A 327 -20.93 14.14 2.80
N LEU A 328 -22.21 13.85 2.59
CA LEU A 328 -22.70 13.18 1.38
C LEU A 328 -22.47 14.06 0.13
N ALA A 329 -22.73 15.36 0.23
CA ALA A 329 -22.46 16.31 -0.85
C ALA A 329 -20.94 16.42 -1.16
N ARG A 330 -20.06 16.40 -0.13
CA ARG A 330 -18.60 16.36 -0.31
C ARG A 330 -18.14 15.13 -1.10
N ARG A 331 -18.89 14.02 -1.07
CA ARG A 331 -18.62 12.78 -1.81
C ARG A 331 -19.34 12.67 -3.15
N ALA A 332 -19.80 13.79 -3.70
CA ALA A 332 -20.51 13.85 -4.98
C ALA A 332 -21.91 13.18 -4.98
N GLY A 333 -22.54 12.99 -3.80
CA GLY A 333 -23.90 12.48 -3.69
C GLY A 333 -24.03 10.98 -3.47
N ALA A 334 -25.25 10.53 -3.20
CA ALA A 334 -25.55 9.14 -2.86
C ALA A 334 -25.41 8.18 -4.04
N GLU A 335 -25.64 8.67 -5.25
CA GLU A 335 -25.44 7.95 -6.52
C GLU A 335 -23.97 7.59 -6.77
N ASN A 336 -23.04 8.24 -6.08
CA ASN A 336 -21.60 7.98 -6.16
C ASN A 336 -21.06 7.13 -4.99
N ILE A 337 -21.95 6.58 -4.14
CA ILE A 337 -21.60 5.68 -3.04
C ILE A 337 -22.18 4.28 -3.33
N GLN A 338 -21.31 3.28 -3.49
CA GLN A 338 -21.69 1.87 -3.65
C GLN A 338 -21.47 1.11 -2.34
N ILE A 339 -22.46 0.34 -1.89
CA ILE A 339 -22.32 -0.57 -0.75
C ILE A 339 -21.38 -1.72 -1.14
N ARG A 340 -20.27 -1.86 -0.40
CA ARG A 340 -19.26 -2.89 -0.65
C ARG A 340 -19.55 -4.16 0.16
N THR A 341 -19.79 -3.97 1.46
CA THR A 341 -20.18 -5.06 2.36
C THR A 341 -21.22 -4.57 3.35
N PHE A 342 -22.27 -5.40 3.54
CA PHE A 342 -23.30 -5.16 4.56
C PHE A 342 -23.83 -6.49 5.08
N LYS A 343 -23.18 -7.04 6.10
CA LYS A 343 -23.47 -8.37 6.63
C LYS A 343 -24.94 -8.61 7.05
N PRO A 344 -25.69 -7.61 7.59
CA PRO A 344 -27.09 -7.80 7.97
C PRO A 344 -28.02 -8.08 6.76
N ASP A 345 -27.69 -7.56 5.58
CA ASP A 345 -28.44 -7.79 4.34
C ASP A 345 -27.51 -7.73 3.13
N PRO A 346 -26.86 -8.84 2.76
CA PRO A 346 -25.94 -8.88 1.62
C PRO A 346 -26.62 -8.58 0.26
N THR A 347 -27.95 -8.56 0.16
CA THR A 347 -28.66 -8.20 -1.08
C THR A 347 -28.51 -6.72 -1.45
N LEU A 348 -28.02 -5.90 -0.52
CA LEU A 348 -27.71 -4.49 -0.74
C LEU A 348 -26.27 -4.28 -1.28
N GLU A 349 -25.43 -5.30 -1.21
CA GLU A 349 -24.05 -5.19 -1.68
C GLU A 349 -24.01 -5.03 -3.22
N GLY A 350 -23.17 -4.11 -3.69
CA GLY A 350 -23.11 -3.69 -5.10
C GLY A 350 -24.10 -2.59 -5.47
N LEU A 351 -25.16 -2.35 -4.68
CA LEU A 351 -26.11 -1.27 -4.95
C LEU A 351 -25.51 0.10 -4.59
N ARG A 352 -25.96 1.14 -5.29
CA ARG A 352 -25.71 2.53 -4.93
C ARG A 352 -26.62 2.95 -3.76
N LEU A 353 -26.15 3.87 -2.92
CA LEU A 353 -26.89 4.33 -1.73
C LEU A 353 -28.23 4.97 -2.08
N ASP A 354 -28.32 5.71 -3.20
CA ASP A 354 -29.58 6.23 -3.73
C ASP A 354 -30.55 5.11 -4.14
N ALA A 355 -30.06 4.01 -4.70
CA ALA A 355 -30.89 2.85 -5.04
C ALA A 355 -31.38 2.13 -3.78
N VAL A 356 -30.55 2.03 -2.73
CA VAL A 356 -30.97 1.52 -1.42
C VAL A 356 -32.05 2.40 -0.82
N ALA A 357 -31.92 3.72 -0.88
CA ALA A 357 -32.90 4.69 -0.38
C ALA A 357 -34.24 4.57 -1.14
N ARG A 358 -34.20 4.49 -2.48
CA ARG A 358 -35.41 4.26 -3.30
C ARG A 358 -36.12 2.95 -2.95
N LYS A 359 -35.35 1.85 -2.77
CA LYS A 359 -35.92 0.54 -2.38
C LYS A 359 -36.63 0.61 -1.03
N LYS A 360 -36.15 1.45 -0.12
CA LYS A 360 -36.70 1.64 1.22
C LYS A 360 -37.73 2.77 1.32
N LEU A 361 -37.93 3.54 0.26
CA LEU A 361 -38.81 4.72 0.21
C LEU A 361 -38.46 5.80 1.26
N ILE A 362 -37.15 6.05 1.47
CA ILE A 362 -36.62 7.05 2.41
C ILE A 362 -35.53 7.90 1.75
N GLU A 363 -35.12 8.99 2.40
CA GLU A 363 -34.01 9.82 1.93
C GLU A 363 -32.66 9.06 2.02
N PRO A 364 -31.70 9.36 1.13
CA PRO A 364 -30.40 8.68 1.12
C PRO A 364 -29.62 8.78 2.45
N VAL A 365 -29.71 9.92 3.13
CA VAL A 365 -29.07 10.09 4.45
C VAL A 365 -29.72 9.20 5.52
N ASP A 366 -31.03 9.02 5.45
CA ASP A 366 -31.77 8.16 6.38
C ASP A 366 -31.46 6.68 6.12
N ALA A 367 -31.31 6.29 4.84
CA ALA A 367 -30.81 4.97 4.47
C ALA A 367 -29.40 4.73 5.04
N ALA A 368 -28.50 5.70 4.94
CA ALA A 368 -27.16 5.59 5.53
C ALA A 368 -27.22 5.43 7.08
N ILE A 369 -28.08 6.20 7.75
CA ILE A 369 -28.30 6.10 9.22
C ILE A 369 -28.83 4.70 9.59
N GLU A 370 -29.78 4.13 8.83
CA GLU A 370 -30.29 2.78 9.07
C GLU A 370 -29.19 1.74 8.93
N LEU A 371 -28.36 1.81 7.87
CA LEU A 371 -27.22 0.90 7.69
C LEU A 371 -26.23 0.99 8.86
N ILE A 372 -25.95 2.21 9.33
CA ILE A 372 -25.04 2.44 10.48
C ILE A 372 -25.64 1.86 11.77
N ARG A 373 -26.95 2.07 12.04
CA ARG A 373 -27.66 1.49 13.19
C ARG A 373 -27.67 -0.03 13.20
N ALA A 374 -27.71 -0.63 12.02
CA ALA A 374 -27.72 -2.09 11.84
C ALA A 374 -26.31 -2.73 11.91
N GLY A 375 -25.26 -1.96 12.21
CA GLY A 375 -23.91 -2.48 12.40
C GLY A 375 -22.85 -1.88 11.48
N GLY A 376 -23.25 -0.97 10.60
CA GLY A 376 -22.36 -0.30 9.64
C GLY A 376 -22.17 -1.08 8.34
N ALA A 377 -21.73 -0.37 7.31
CA ALA A 377 -21.38 -0.90 6.01
C ALA A 377 -20.01 -0.38 5.59
N SER A 378 -19.31 -1.09 4.71
CA SER A 378 -18.21 -0.52 3.95
C SER A 378 -18.67 -0.13 2.55
N ILE A 379 -18.01 0.87 1.98
CA ILE A 379 -18.44 1.51 0.74
C ILE A 379 -17.27 1.73 -0.23
N VAL A 380 -17.63 1.86 -1.51
CA VAL A 380 -16.81 2.49 -2.56
C VAL A 380 -17.44 3.84 -2.88
N SER A 381 -16.63 4.90 -2.92
CA SER A 381 -17.08 6.25 -3.31
C SER A 381 -16.39 6.69 -4.59
N PHE A 382 -17.16 7.04 -5.63
CA PHE A 382 -16.67 7.55 -6.92
C PHE A 382 -16.51 9.07 -6.82
N ASN A 383 -15.40 9.49 -6.26
CA ASN A 383 -15.19 10.88 -5.79
C ASN A 383 -13.78 11.42 -6.05
N MET A 384 -13.07 10.84 -7.02
CA MET A 384 -11.75 11.30 -7.45
C MET A 384 -11.79 11.74 -8.92
N ASP A 385 -10.88 12.64 -9.30
CA ASP A 385 -10.75 13.16 -10.68
C ASP A 385 -9.53 12.55 -11.36
N GLU A 386 -9.70 12.06 -12.59
CA GLU A 386 -8.65 11.44 -13.39
C GLU A 386 -7.46 12.38 -13.66
N ARG A 387 -7.68 13.69 -13.75
CA ARG A 387 -6.60 14.67 -13.98
C ARG A 387 -5.69 14.76 -12.77
N ASP A 388 -6.25 14.81 -11.56
CA ASP A 388 -5.47 14.80 -10.32
C ASP A 388 -4.73 13.48 -10.15
N LEU A 389 -5.40 12.36 -10.45
CA LEU A 389 -4.84 11.03 -10.42
C LEU A 389 -3.58 10.93 -11.31
N ARG A 390 -3.66 11.40 -12.56
CA ARG A 390 -2.51 11.44 -13.49
C ARG A 390 -1.40 12.36 -13.01
N ALA A 391 -1.77 13.54 -12.49
CA ALA A 391 -0.80 14.50 -11.99
C ALA A 391 0.03 13.92 -10.84
N PHE A 392 -0.59 13.22 -9.89
CA PHE A 392 0.11 12.53 -8.81
C PHE A 392 0.92 11.33 -9.31
N MET A 393 0.35 10.51 -10.19
CA MET A 393 0.98 9.30 -10.73
C MET A 393 2.32 9.56 -11.41
N THR A 394 2.45 10.70 -12.07
CA THR A 394 3.64 11.06 -12.86
C THR A 394 4.77 11.65 -12.03
N GLN A 395 4.58 11.90 -10.74
CA GLN A 395 5.62 12.46 -9.90
C GLN A 395 6.69 11.41 -9.55
N PRO A 396 7.98 11.76 -9.61
CA PRO A 396 9.08 10.79 -9.38
C PRO A 396 9.16 10.28 -7.93
N TRP A 397 8.45 10.91 -7.01
CA TRP A 397 8.36 10.54 -5.60
C TRP A 397 7.10 9.73 -5.28
N THR A 398 6.26 9.41 -6.28
CA THR A 398 5.01 8.66 -6.07
C THR A 398 5.21 7.17 -6.35
N MET A 399 5.07 6.36 -5.33
CA MET A 399 5.05 4.91 -5.40
C MET A 399 3.69 4.39 -5.89
N THR A 400 3.66 3.14 -6.35
CA THR A 400 2.41 2.43 -6.62
C THR A 400 2.02 1.63 -5.40
N CYS A 401 0.73 1.70 -5.01
CA CYS A 401 0.16 0.85 -3.96
C CYS A 401 -1.13 0.18 -4.43
N SER A 402 -1.62 -0.77 -3.65
CA SER A 402 -2.95 -1.33 -3.85
C SER A 402 -4.02 -0.62 -3.01
N ASP A 403 -3.71 -0.28 -1.78
CA ASP A 403 -4.69 0.07 -0.75
C ASP A 403 -5.81 -1.00 -0.68
N GLY A 404 -5.43 -2.23 -1.07
CA GLY A 404 -6.33 -3.37 -1.29
C GLY A 404 -6.42 -4.29 -0.09
N GLU A 405 -7.60 -4.85 0.08
CA GLU A 405 -7.84 -5.93 1.06
C GLU A 405 -7.65 -7.30 0.42
N LEU A 406 -7.44 -8.30 1.24
CA LEU A 406 -7.44 -9.71 0.82
C LEU A 406 -8.64 -10.41 1.47
N VAL A 407 -9.68 -10.65 0.68
CA VAL A 407 -10.93 -11.29 1.09
C VAL A 407 -11.14 -12.62 0.36
N ALA A 408 -12.00 -13.48 0.89
CA ALA A 408 -12.33 -14.72 0.21
C ALA A 408 -13.08 -14.45 -1.10
N LEU A 409 -12.91 -15.35 -2.06
CA LEU A 409 -13.63 -15.27 -3.34
C LEU A 409 -15.15 -15.32 -3.07
N GLY A 410 -15.88 -14.32 -3.60
CA GLY A 410 -17.31 -14.15 -3.39
C GLY A 410 -17.70 -13.45 -2.08
N GLU A 411 -16.75 -13.03 -1.25
CA GLU A 411 -17.03 -12.25 -0.03
C GLU A 411 -17.20 -10.77 -0.35
N GLY A 412 -18.44 -10.28 -0.33
CA GLY A 412 -18.78 -8.88 -0.62
C GLY A 412 -18.54 -8.47 -2.08
N VAL A 413 -18.57 -7.16 -2.32
CA VAL A 413 -18.21 -6.54 -3.60
C VAL A 413 -17.01 -5.61 -3.37
N PRO A 414 -15.78 -6.16 -3.16
CA PRO A 414 -14.61 -5.37 -2.86
C PRO A 414 -14.26 -4.41 -3.99
N HIS A 415 -13.52 -3.34 -3.63
CA HIS A 415 -12.98 -2.44 -4.63
C HIS A 415 -12.02 -3.19 -5.57
N PRO A 416 -12.05 -2.99 -6.90
CA PRO A 416 -11.16 -3.68 -7.85
C PRO A 416 -9.67 -3.47 -7.56
N ARG A 417 -9.30 -2.47 -6.75
CA ARG A 417 -7.92 -2.26 -6.29
C ARG A 417 -7.34 -3.43 -5.47
N SER A 418 -8.19 -4.31 -4.94
CA SER A 418 -7.72 -5.56 -4.31
C SER A 418 -7.11 -6.56 -5.31
N TYR A 419 -7.37 -6.39 -6.61
CA TYR A 419 -7.04 -7.38 -7.64
C TYR A 419 -6.17 -6.84 -8.77
N GLY A 420 -6.15 -5.53 -9.05
CA GLY A 420 -5.64 -5.05 -10.33
C GLY A 420 -4.79 -3.77 -10.42
N PRO A 421 -4.41 -3.03 -9.37
CA PRO A 421 -3.78 -1.72 -9.52
C PRO A 421 -2.44 -1.75 -10.27
N PHE A 422 -1.60 -2.75 -10.02
CA PHE A 422 -0.29 -2.86 -10.66
C PHE A 422 -0.42 -3.18 -12.16
N PRO A 423 -1.15 -4.22 -12.59
CA PRO A 423 -1.45 -4.47 -13.98
C PRO A 423 -2.19 -3.33 -14.68
N ARG A 424 -3.17 -2.69 -13.99
CA ARG A 424 -3.90 -1.53 -14.51
C ARG A 424 -2.97 -0.36 -14.86
N LYS A 425 -2.02 -0.03 -13.96
CA LYS A 425 -1.04 1.03 -14.21
C LYS A 425 -0.21 0.72 -15.46
N ILE A 426 0.24 -0.53 -15.61
CA ILE A 426 1.00 -0.95 -16.81
C ILE A 426 0.08 -0.91 -18.05
N ARG A 427 -1.09 -1.53 -17.99
CA ARG A 427 -1.96 -1.64 -19.17
C ARG A 427 -2.49 -0.29 -19.61
N ARG A 428 -3.22 0.41 -18.74
CA ARG A 428 -3.90 1.66 -19.08
C ARG A 428 -2.91 2.79 -19.29
N TYR A 429 -2.03 3.05 -18.31
CA TYR A 429 -1.23 4.28 -18.29
C TYR A 429 0.12 4.19 -19.01
N VAL A 430 0.63 2.97 -19.24
CA VAL A 430 1.85 2.78 -20.05
C VAL A 430 1.49 2.38 -21.48
N VAL A 431 0.73 1.30 -21.66
CA VAL A 431 0.52 0.72 -23.02
C VAL A 431 -0.53 1.50 -23.80
N GLU A 432 -1.69 1.78 -23.22
CA GLU A 432 -2.83 2.37 -23.95
C GLU A 432 -2.72 3.90 -24.02
N GLU A 433 -2.53 4.57 -22.89
CA GLU A 433 -2.60 6.04 -22.80
C GLU A 433 -1.22 6.73 -22.83
N LYS A 434 -0.13 5.99 -22.64
CA LYS A 434 1.26 6.49 -22.70
C LYS A 434 1.53 7.67 -21.76
N VAL A 435 0.92 7.66 -20.58
CA VAL A 435 1.13 8.66 -19.53
C VAL A 435 2.49 8.50 -18.87
N LEU A 436 2.97 7.26 -18.77
CA LEU A 436 4.26 6.86 -18.18
C LEU A 436 5.03 5.97 -19.16
N THR A 437 6.36 5.93 -19.03
CA THR A 437 7.15 4.84 -19.62
C THR A 437 7.04 3.58 -18.77
N LEU A 438 7.37 2.42 -19.33
CA LEU A 438 7.37 1.16 -18.60
C LEU A 438 8.41 1.17 -17.46
N GLU A 439 9.56 1.79 -17.70
CA GLU A 439 10.64 1.96 -16.73
C GLU A 439 10.20 2.77 -15.52
N GLN A 440 9.49 3.89 -15.76
CA GLN A 440 8.93 4.73 -14.68
C GLN A 440 7.88 3.95 -13.87
N ALA A 441 6.97 3.24 -14.54
CA ALA A 441 5.96 2.44 -13.87
C ALA A 441 6.60 1.35 -13.00
N VAL A 442 7.54 0.55 -13.56
CA VAL A 442 8.23 -0.51 -12.82
C VAL A 442 9.07 0.07 -11.67
N HIS A 443 9.78 1.19 -11.88
CA HIS A 443 10.52 1.86 -10.81
C HIS A 443 9.61 2.24 -9.63
N SER A 444 8.44 2.81 -9.91
CA SER A 444 7.45 3.18 -8.88
C SER A 444 6.85 1.97 -8.13
N MET A 445 7.02 0.75 -8.66
CA MET A 445 6.57 -0.52 -8.10
C MET A 445 7.69 -1.31 -7.42
N THR A 446 8.97 -0.91 -7.59
CA THR A 446 10.13 -1.74 -7.19
C THR A 446 11.22 -0.93 -6.50
N GLY A 447 12.10 -0.27 -7.25
CA GLY A 447 13.27 0.46 -6.72
C GLY A 447 12.89 1.64 -5.84
N LEU A 448 11.86 2.40 -6.21
CA LEU A 448 11.40 3.53 -5.39
C LEU A 448 10.88 3.07 -4.03
N PRO A 449 9.87 2.16 -3.93
CA PRO A 449 9.43 1.69 -2.62
C PRO A 449 10.54 0.97 -1.84
N ALA A 450 11.42 0.20 -2.50
CA ALA A 450 12.55 -0.42 -1.81
C ALA A 450 13.47 0.63 -1.15
N THR A 451 13.71 1.74 -1.81
CA THR A 451 14.50 2.86 -1.27
C THR A 451 13.79 3.54 -0.11
N VAL A 452 12.52 3.91 -0.30
CA VAL A 452 11.71 4.63 0.70
C VAL A 452 11.54 3.80 1.98
N PHE A 453 11.23 2.51 1.83
CA PHE A 453 11.01 1.59 2.94
C PHE A 453 12.29 0.93 3.47
N ARG A 454 13.46 1.34 2.96
CA ARG A 454 14.77 0.83 3.39
C ARG A 454 14.93 -0.70 3.22
N LEU A 455 14.34 -1.28 2.17
CA LEU A 455 14.54 -2.69 1.80
C LEU A 455 15.85 -2.83 1.01
N ARG A 456 16.96 -3.03 1.71
CA ARG A 456 18.33 -2.94 1.14
C ARG A 456 18.65 -4.00 0.08
N ASP A 457 17.98 -5.15 0.10
CA ASP A 457 18.27 -6.30 -0.76
C ASP A 457 17.12 -6.73 -1.67
N ARG A 458 16.06 -5.90 -1.80
CA ARG A 458 14.89 -6.15 -2.66
C ARG A 458 14.66 -4.98 -3.64
N GLY A 459 13.72 -5.16 -4.58
CA GLY A 459 13.32 -4.12 -5.54
C GLY A 459 14.32 -3.84 -6.65
N ALA A 460 15.34 -4.70 -6.83
CA ALA A 460 16.34 -4.56 -7.89
C ALA A 460 16.80 -5.90 -8.45
N ILE A 461 17.02 -5.99 -9.79
CA ILE A 461 17.71 -7.11 -10.43
C ILE A 461 19.22 -6.83 -10.40
N ARG A 462 19.88 -7.27 -9.33
CA ARG A 462 21.34 -7.19 -9.19
C ARG A 462 21.89 -8.38 -8.43
N VAL A 463 23.15 -8.70 -8.66
CA VAL A 463 23.83 -9.79 -7.93
C VAL A 463 23.77 -9.54 -6.43
N GLY A 464 23.44 -10.58 -5.67
CA GLY A 464 23.29 -10.55 -4.21
C GLY A 464 21.91 -10.09 -3.72
N ALA A 465 21.05 -9.51 -4.57
CA ALA A 465 19.67 -9.19 -4.20
C ALA A 465 18.84 -10.46 -3.99
N MET A 466 17.78 -10.35 -3.20
CA MET A 466 16.77 -11.40 -3.05
C MET A 466 16.12 -11.67 -4.40
N ALA A 467 15.92 -12.95 -4.70
CA ALA A 467 15.32 -13.37 -5.95
C ALA A 467 13.78 -13.30 -5.88
N ASP A 468 13.27 -12.09 -5.65
CA ASP A 468 11.88 -11.72 -5.92
C ASP A 468 11.85 -11.20 -7.35
N ILE A 469 11.31 -11.98 -8.28
CA ILE A 469 11.39 -11.70 -9.71
C ILE A 469 10.06 -11.95 -10.37
N VAL A 470 9.64 -11.04 -11.25
CA VAL A 470 8.50 -11.22 -12.13
C VAL A 470 8.94 -11.31 -13.59
N VAL A 471 8.36 -12.27 -14.31
CA VAL A 471 8.47 -12.38 -15.77
C VAL A 471 7.06 -12.18 -16.32
N PHE A 472 6.88 -11.17 -17.18
CA PHE A 472 5.56 -10.81 -17.67
C PHE A 472 5.52 -10.51 -19.18
N ASP A 473 4.36 -10.73 -19.76
CA ASP A 473 4.05 -10.40 -21.14
C ASP A 473 3.32 -9.04 -21.20
N LEU A 474 4.01 -8.00 -21.67
CA LEU A 474 3.46 -6.65 -21.73
C LEU A 474 2.17 -6.56 -22.58
N ALA A 475 2.03 -7.41 -23.60
CA ALA A 475 0.83 -7.44 -24.44
C ALA A 475 -0.38 -8.07 -23.69
N ALA A 476 -0.10 -8.97 -22.77
CA ALA A 476 -1.13 -9.72 -22.02
C ALA A 476 -1.44 -9.11 -20.64
N VAL A 477 -0.55 -8.26 -20.08
CA VAL A 477 -0.79 -7.66 -18.75
C VAL A 477 -2.06 -6.84 -18.76
N ARG A 478 -2.99 -7.19 -17.84
CA ARG A 478 -4.24 -6.44 -17.63
C ARG A 478 -4.88 -6.76 -16.28
N ASP A 479 -5.60 -5.79 -15.74
CA ASP A 479 -6.60 -6.00 -14.69
C ASP A 479 -7.90 -6.52 -15.31
N ARG A 480 -8.60 -7.39 -14.58
CA ARG A 480 -9.90 -7.96 -14.98
C ARG A 480 -11.02 -7.48 -14.07
N ALA A 481 -10.65 -7.14 -12.83
CA ALA A 481 -11.59 -6.74 -11.81
C ALA A 481 -12.32 -5.43 -12.16
N THR A 482 -13.63 -5.41 -11.95
CA THR A 482 -14.47 -4.21 -12.10
C THR A 482 -15.22 -3.92 -10.80
N TYR A 483 -15.87 -2.76 -10.70
CA TYR A 483 -16.68 -2.41 -9.52
C TYR A 483 -17.93 -3.26 -9.33
N THR A 484 -18.37 -3.97 -10.37
CA THR A 484 -19.52 -4.87 -10.33
C THR A 484 -19.14 -6.35 -10.35
N GLN A 485 -17.95 -6.67 -10.83
CA GLN A 485 -17.38 -8.02 -10.89
C GLN A 485 -15.93 -7.97 -10.39
N PRO A 486 -15.70 -7.72 -9.09
CA PRO A 486 -14.36 -7.48 -8.57
C PRO A 486 -13.52 -8.75 -8.39
N HIS A 487 -14.13 -9.91 -8.17
CA HIS A 487 -13.44 -11.16 -7.88
C HIS A 487 -12.83 -11.80 -9.13
N GLN A 488 -11.93 -11.05 -9.81
CA GLN A 488 -11.25 -11.51 -11.01
C GLN A 488 -9.74 -11.27 -10.87
N LEU A 489 -8.97 -12.34 -11.01
CA LEU A 489 -7.51 -12.28 -10.98
C LEU A 489 -6.95 -11.54 -12.19
N SER A 490 -5.84 -10.87 -12.02
CA SER A 490 -5.10 -10.20 -13.10
C SER A 490 -4.41 -11.21 -14.00
N GLU A 491 -4.12 -10.79 -15.25
CA GLU A 491 -3.48 -11.60 -16.27
C GLU A 491 -2.12 -11.02 -16.70
N GLY A 492 -1.30 -11.86 -17.37
CA GLY A 492 -0.07 -11.44 -18.02
C GLY A 492 1.21 -11.72 -17.24
N MET A 493 1.14 -12.09 -15.95
CA MET A 493 2.29 -12.59 -15.21
C MET A 493 2.58 -14.04 -15.62
N LYS A 494 3.72 -14.26 -16.28
CA LYS A 494 4.14 -15.59 -16.77
C LYS A 494 4.84 -16.41 -15.70
N ARG A 495 5.71 -15.77 -14.91
CA ARG A 495 6.40 -16.39 -13.77
C ARG A 495 6.54 -15.36 -12.66
N VAL A 496 6.29 -15.78 -11.42
CA VAL A 496 6.59 -14.99 -10.24
C VAL A 496 7.42 -15.83 -9.29
N PHE A 497 8.58 -15.31 -8.93
CA PHE A 497 9.46 -15.91 -7.93
C PHE A 497 9.40 -15.08 -6.65
N VAL A 498 9.25 -15.75 -5.52
CA VAL A 498 9.33 -15.17 -4.18
C VAL A 498 10.48 -15.86 -3.44
N ASN A 499 11.46 -15.06 -3.00
CA ASN A 499 12.65 -15.59 -2.33
C ASN A 499 13.30 -16.80 -3.09
N GLY A 500 13.39 -16.67 -4.42
CA GLY A 500 14.00 -17.68 -5.30
C GLY A 500 13.12 -18.89 -5.62
N ARG A 501 11.92 -19.01 -5.07
CA ARG A 501 10.98 -20.10 -5.35
C ARG A 501 9.91 -19.65 -6.34
N LEU A 502 9.60 -20.52 -7.28
CA LEU A 502 8.59 -20.28 -8.30
C LEU A 502 7.19 -20.40 -7.69
N SER A 503 6.54 -19.27 -7.42
CA SER A 503 5.24 -19.19 -6.73
C SER A 503 4.04 -19.13 -7.69
N LEU A 504 4.27 -18.67 -8.95
CA LEU A 504 3.21 -18.56 -9.96
C LEU A 504 3.74 -18.89 -11.36
N VAL A 505 2.95 -19.65 -12.13
CA VAL A 505 3.21 -20.05 -13.52
C VAL A 505 1.97 -19.79 -14.35
N ASP A 506 2.08 -18.92 -15.36
CA ASP A 506 1.01 -18.57 -16.31
C ASP A 506 -0.34 -18.22 -15.64
N GLY A 507 -0.29 -17.51 -14.53
CA GLY A 507 -1.46 -17.09 -13.76
C GLY A 507 -1.91 -18.07 -12.66
N GLU A 508 -1.39 -19.29 -12.63
CA GLU A 508 -1.75 -20.32 -11.66
C GLU A 508 -0.70 -20.42 -10.54
N LEU A 509 -1.14 -20.55 -9.29
CA LEU A 509 -0.25 -20.76 -8.16
C LEU A 509 0.40 -22.15 -8.21
N THR A 510 1.69 -22.21 -7.94
CA THR A 510 2.39 -23.48 -7.68
C THR A 510 2.11 -23.97 -6.24
N ALA A 511 2.73 -25.07 -5.84
CA ALA A 511 2.70 -25.53 -4.45
C ALA A 511 3.64 -24.72 -3.53
N ASP A 512 4.65 -24.02 -4.09
CA ASP A 512 5.65 -23.29 -3.31
C ASP A 512 5.03 -22.06 -2.64
N ARG A 513 5.32 -21.92 -1.33
CA ARG A 513 4.97 -20.78 -0.49
C ARG A 513 6.23 -20.34 0.24
N ALA A 514 6.89 -19.34 -0.31
CA ALA A 514 8.20 -18.91 0.18
C ALA A 514 8.20 -17.50 0.80
N GLY A 515 7.01 -16.90 0.97
CA GLY A 515 6.85 -15.63 1.65
C GLY A 515 7.30 -15.70 3.11
N ARG A 516 7.76 -14.56 3.62
CA ARG A 516 8.29 -14.43 5.00
C ARG A 516 7.77 -13.15 5.61
N VAL A 517 7.60 -13.11 6.94
CA VAL A 517 7.47 -11.84 7.64
C VAL A 517 8.86 -11.20 7.69
N LEU A 518 8.97 -10.02 7.10
CA LEU A 518 10.21 -9.25 7.07
C LEU A 518 10.34 -8.46 8.36
N LEU A 519 11.53 -8.47 8.92
CA LEU A 519 11.85 -7.70 10.12
C LEU A 519 12.85 -6.61 9.78
N ARG A 520 12.58 -5.40 10.26
CA ARG A 520 13.57 -4.35 10.24
C ARG A 520 14.55 -4.59 11.37
N HIS A 521 15.83 -4.70 11.04
CA HIS A 521 16.89 -4.73 12.05
C HIS A 521 17.33 -3.30 12.34
N ALA A 522 17.53 -2.98 13.62
CA ALA A 522 18.13 -1.71 14.00
C ALA A 522 19.47 -1.52 13.26
N PRO A 523 19.86 -0.29 12.89
CA PRO A 523 21.21 -0.03 12.39
C PRO A 523 22.22 -0.54 13.42
N LYS A 524 23.19 -1.32 12.95
CA LYS A 524 24.32 -1.77 13.81
C LYS A 524 25.19 -0.59 14.19
#